data_919398dbc4d887a2e6bffad66c404d6f
#
_entry.id   919398dbc4d887a2e6bffad66c404d6f
#
_cell.length_a   1.000
_cell.length_b   1.000
_cell.length_c   1.000
_cell.angle_alpha   90.00
_cell.angle_beta   90.00
_cell.angle_gamma   90.00
#
_symmetry.space_group_name_H-M   'P 1'
#
loop_
_entity.id
_entity.type
_entity.pdbx_description
1 polymer ?
#
loop_
_entity_poly.entity_id
_entity_poly.type
_entity_poly.pdbx_seq_one_letter_code
_entity_poly.pdbx_strand_id
1 'polypeptide(L)'
;MITRLEEISVTKESYPFASAERYLKLSERGYVEKEYYMYGTANVYETADERGGVRVRTADAPYTNRIIVRAPQDTAKCSGNVVVEIINPTSFMEIDRMWILGWKKFVRDGDIYVGITSKPNTIAKMVEFDEKRYGRLSWANPTPDVPFSERLQVTGGLGDLNHDYETGLFWDMLTDLAWLLRGDEEQNPIREYKREYVYLTGWSQSGSYLFRYLNSFAYRPEVARGACVFDGYLSGGGVHS
;
A
#
# COMPACT_ATOMS: atom_id res chain seq x y z
N MET A 1 6.60 11.59 3.38
CA MET A 1 6.31 11.35 4.83
C MET A 1 4.81 11.37 5.05
N ILE A 2 4.26 10.39 5.79
CA ILE A 2 2.83 10.39 6.19
C ILE A 2 2.59 11.51 7.19
N THR A 3 1.63 12.37 6.92
CA THR A 3 1.25 13.47 7.79
C THR A 3 0.00 13.17 8.61
N ARG A 4 -0.90 12.34 8.10
CA ARG A 4 -2.15 12.00 8.75
C ARG A 4 -2.74 10.70 8.20
N LEU A 5 -3.30 9.88 9.09
CA LEU A 5 -4.30 8.87 8.76
C LEU A 5 -5.69 9.35 9.22
N GLU A 6 -6.71 9.08 8.41
CA GLU A 6 -8.10 9.42 8.71
C GLU A 6 -8.98 8.19 8.44
N GLU A 7 -9.60 7.64 9.48
CA GLU A 7 -10.51 6.51 9.33
C GLU A 7 -11.73 6.90 8.48
N ILE A 8 -12.05 6.07 7.49
CA ILE A 8 -13.19 6.24 6.62
C ILE A 8 -14.36 5.45 7.22
N SER A 9 -15.37 6.15 7.73
CA SER A 9 -16.51 5.53 8.36
C SER A 9 -17.25 4.55 7.45
N VAL A 10 -17.72 3.46 8.01
CA VAL A 10 -18.53 2.45 7.29
C VAL A 10 -19.99 2.63 7.65
N THR A 11 -20.85 2.64 6.63
CA THR A 11 -22.31 2.64 6.77
C THR A 11 -22.92 1.48 5.98
N LYS A 12 -24.25 1.36 5.98
CA LYS A 12 -24.93 0.36 5.15
C LYS A 12 -24.75 0.61 3.66
N GLU A 13 -24.70 1.89 3.29
CA GLU A 13 -24.62 2.37 1.90
C GLU A 13 -23.18 2.59 1.44
N SER A 14 -22.26 2.91 2.38
CA SER A 14 -20.86 3.21 2.08
C SER A 14 -19.92 2.31 2.87
N TYR A 15 -19.16 1.48 2.17
CA TYR A 15 -18.26 0.46 2.72
C TYR A 15 -17.01 0.30 1.85
N PRO A 16 -15.93 -0.32 2.35
CA PRO A 16 -14.70 -0.47 1.60
C PRO A 16 -14.89 -1.19 0.26
N PHE A 17 -14.25 -0.70 -0.78
CA PHE A 17 -14.09 -1.43 -2.03
C PHE A 17 -13.38 -2.77 -1.74
N ALA A 18 -13.88 -3.88 -2.27
CA ALA A 18 -13.43 -5.24 -1.96
C ALA A 18 -13.53 -5.60 -0.45
N SER A 19 -14.57 -5.11 0.24
CA SER A 19 -14.78 -5.37 1.67
C SER A 19 -14.88 -6.86 1.99
N ALA A 20 -13.94 -7.36 2.80
CA ALA A 20 -13.95 -8.73 3.30
C ALA A 20 -15.07 -8.95 4.32
N GLU A 21 -15.50 -7.94 5.06
CA GLU A 21 -16.67 -8.01 5.93
C GLU A 21 -17.92 -8.44 5.15
N ARG A 22 -18.08 -7.96 3.92
CA ARG A 22 -19.27 -8.23 3.10
C ARG A 22 -19.38 -9.69 2.62
N TYR A 23 -18.26 -10.32 2.28
CA TYR A 23 -18.29 -11.69 1.74
C TYR A 23 -17.82 -12.77 2.72
N LEU A 24 -17.04 -12.40 3.76
CA LEU A 24 -16.55 -13.35 4.78
C LEU A 24 -17.22 -13.16 6.15
N LYS A 25 -17.91 -12.03 6.37
CA LYS A 25 -18.44 -11.65 7.68
C LYS A 25 -17.35 -11.74 8.76
N LEU A 26 -16.32 -10.92 8.61
CA LEU A 26 -15.13 -10.94 9.47
C LEU A 26 -15.48 -10.74 10.94
N SER A 27 -16.47 -9.91 11.23
CA SER A 27 -16.97 -9.67 12.60
C SER A 27 -17.45 -10.95 13.30
N GLU A 28 -18.10 -11.87 12.58
CA GLU A 28 -18.50 -13.19 13.11
C GLU A 28 -17.29 -14.12 13.33
N ARG A 29 -16.13 -13.77 12.79
CA ARG A 29 -14.85 -14.52 12.92
C ARG A 29 -13.87 -13.90 13.90
N GLY A 30 -14.33 -12.87 14.64
CA GLY A 30 -13.49 -12.17 15.61
C GLY A 30 -12.46 -11.21 14.98
N TYR A 31 -12.73 -10.71 13.77
CA TYR A 31 -11.91 -9.72 13.08
C TYR A 31 -12.68 -8.45 12.80
N VAL A 32 -11.95 -7.34 12.70
CA VAL A 32 -12.45 -6.05 12.21
C VAL A 32 -11.82 -5.71 10.88
N GLU A 33 -12.55 -4.96 10.06
CA GLU A 33 -12.05 -4.33 8.84
C GLU A 33 -12.22 -2.83 8.95
N LYS A 34 -11.14 -2.09 8.80
CA LYS A 34 -11.11 -0.63 8.81
C LYS A 34 -10.37 -0.09 7.60
N GLU A 35 -10.79 1.04 7.12
CA GLU A 35 -10.19 1.71 5.97
C GLU A 35 -9.79 3.12 6.32
N TYR A 36 -8.65 3.57 5.77
CA TYR A 36 -8.11 4.89 6.08
C TYR A 36 -7.67 5.61 4.82
N TYR A 37 -7.91 6.92 4.77
CA TYR A 37 -7.09 7.79 3.95
C TYR A 37 -5.71 7.94 4.57
N MET A 38 -4.70 7.94 3.71
CA MET A 38 -3.31 8.18 4.06
C MET A 38 -2.83 9.42 3.33
N TYR A 39 -2.68 10.51 4.06
CA TYR A 39 -2.20 11.79 3.54
C TYR A 39 -0.73 11.95 3.80
N GLY A 40 -0.02 12.56 2.85
CA GLY A 40 1.40 12.82 3.04
C GLY A 40 2.05 13.51 1.85
N THR A 41 3.38 13.56 1.92
CA THR A 41 4.24 13.91 0.80
C THR A 41 5.20 12.76 0.52
N ALA A 42 5.56 12.60 -0.75
CA ALA A 42 6.48 11.57 -1.21
C ALA A 42 7.39 12.13 -2.31
N ASN A 43 8.60 11.59 -2.38
CA ASN A 43 9.45 11.89 -3.52
C ASN A 43 8.97 11.11 -4.75
N VAL A 44 9.09 11.74 -5.90
CA VAL A 44 8.95 11.07 -7.19
C VAL A 44 10.33 10.59 -7.61
N TYR A 45 10.45 9.29 -7.83
CA TYR A 45 11.68 8.68 -8.28
C TYR A 45 11.65 8.40 -9.77
N GLU A 46 12.82 8.50 -10.39
CA GLU A 46 13.08 8.07 -11.75
C GLU A 46 14.29 7.14 -11.82
N THR A 47 14.38 6.36 -12.89
CA THR A 47 15.51 5.46 -13.13
C THR A 47 16.78 6.28 -13.36
N ALA A 48 17.84 5.99 -12.61
CA ALA A 48 19.14 6.65 -12.72
C ALA A 48 20.12 5.89 -13.61
N ASP A 49 20.01 4.54 -13.65
CA ASP A 49 20.90 3.68 -14.40
C ASP A 49 20.24 2.34 -14.76
N GLU A 50 20.90 1.55 -15.60
CA GLU A 50 20.44 0.23 -16.07
C GLU A 50 20.47 -0.86 -14.97
N ARG A 51 21.12 -0.60 -13.84
CA ARG A 51 21.25 -1.56 -12.72
C ARG A 51 20.14 -1.41 -11.69
N GLY A 52 19.12 -0.60 -11.98
CA GLY A 52 18.00 -0.35 -11.08
C GLY A 52 18.24 0.76 -10.06
N GLY A 53 19.32 1.54 -10.24
CA GLY A 53 19.55 2.76 -9.48
C GLY A 53 18.42 3.76 -9.70
N VAL A 54 18.09 4.50 -8.66
CA VAL A 54 17.03 5.52 -8.69
C VAL A 54 17.53 6.83 -8.11
N ARG A 55 16.97 7.92 -8.62
CA ARG A 55 17.20 9.27 -8.08
C ARG A 55 15.87 9.99 -7.91
N VAL A 56 15.86 10.97 -7.02
CA VAL A 56 14.71 11.85 -6.83
C VAL A 56 14.63 12.82 -8.01
N ARG A 57 13.49 12.84 -8.70
CA ARG A 57 13.16 13.83 -9.72
C ARG A 57 12.46 15.04 -9.10
N THR A 58 11.47 14.79 -8.26
CA THR A 58 10.68 15.81 -7.58
C THR A 58 10.55 15.43 -6.12
N ALA A 59 10.87 16.35 -5.22
CA ALA A 59 10.76 16.13 -3.77
C ALA A 59 9.37 16.57 -3.26
N ASP A 60 8.93 15.92 -2.18
CA ASP A 60 7.81 16.34 -1.35
C ASP A 60 6.49 16.58 -2.08
N ALA A 61 6.20 15.83 -3.15
CA ALA A 61 4.94 15.93 -3.86
C ALA A 61 3.79 15.39 -2.98
N PRO A 62 2.67 16.13 -2.86
CA PRO A 62 1.56 15.74 -2.00
C PRO A 62 0.78 14.56 -2.59
N TYR A 63 0.25 13.71 -1.71
CA TYR A 63 -0.63 12.63 -2.09
C TYR A 63 -1.76 12.39 -1.08
N THR A 64 -2.81 11.76 -1.54
CA THR A 64 -3.82 11.09 -0.72
C THR A 64 -4.00 9.68 -1.23
N ASN A 65 -3.57 8.70 -0.44
CA ASN A 65 -3.68 7.29 -0.74
C ASN A 65 -4.70 6.60 0.18
N ARG A 66 -4.87 5.31 0.04
CA ARG A 66 -5.77 4.46 0.81
C ARG A 66 -5.03 3.25 1.37
N ILE A 67 -5.35 2.90 2.62
CA ILE A 67 -5.01 1.60 3.20
C ILE A 67 -6.27 0.93 3.77
N ILE A 68 -6.27 -0.41 3.79
CA ILE A 68 -7.27 -1.22 4.46
C ILE A 68 -6.58 -2.11 5.50
N VAL A 69 -7.13 -2.15 6.71
CA VAL A 69 -6.58 -2.90 7.85
C VAL A 69 -7.60 -3.96 8.27
N ARG A 70 -7.15 -5.21 8.40
CA ARG A 70 -7.93 -6.33 8.96
C ARG A 70 -7.15 -6.91 10.12
N ALA A 71 -7.76 -6.92 11.29
CA ALA A 71 -7.08 -7.30 12.53
C ALA A 71 -8.03 -8.04 13.48
N PRO A 72 -7.51 -8.81 14.45
CA PRO A 72 -8.34 -9.39 15.51
C PRO A 72 -9.12 -8.30 16.27
N GLN A 73 -10.40 -8.55 16.60
CA GLN A 73 -11.17 -7.69 17.47
C GLN A 73 -10.58 -7.61 18.89
N ASP A 74 -10.07 -8.73 19.35
CA ASP A 74 -9.38 -8.84 20.63
C ASP A 74 -7.87 -8.74 20.38
N THR A 75 -7.27 -7.65 20.80
CA THR A 75 -5.83 -7.38 20.61
C THR A 75 -4.95 -8.44 21.26
N ALA A 76 -5.43 -9.11 22.32
CA ALA A 76 -4.70 -10.21 22.99
C ALA A 76 -4.55 -11.45 22.10
N LYS A 77 -5.37 -11.59 21.05
CA LYS A 77 -5.29 -12.69 20.08
C LYS A 77 -4.36 -12.40 18.91
N CYS A 78 -3.71 -11.23 18.89
CA CYS A 78 -2.79 -10.88 17.84
C CYS A 78 -1.50 -11.73 17.93
N SER A 79 -1.08 -12.32 16.82
CA SER A 79 0.15 -13.10 16.72
C SER A 79 1.42 -12.26 16.91
N GLY A 80 1.35 -10.98 16.54
CA GLY A 80 2.49 -10.09 16.39
C GLY A 80 2.98 -9.94 14.95
N ASN A 81 2.45 -10.72 14.02
CA ASN A 81 2.75 -10.59 12.60
C ASN A 81 1.85 -9.54 11.94
N VAL A 82 2.47 -8.63 11.20
CA VAL A 82 1.79 -7.65 10.33
C VAL A 82 2.18 -7.96 8.90
N VAL A 83 1.22 -8.24 8.04
CA VAL A 83 1.45 -8.53 6.63
C VAL A 83 0.91 -7.38 5.78
N VAL A 84 1.82 -6.64 5.16
CA VAL A 84 1.51 -5.55 4.23
C VAL A 84 1.40 -6.13 2.83
N GLU A 85 0.26 -5.97 2.18
CA GLU A 85 0.06 -6.35 0.78
C GLU A 85 0.09 -5.11 -0.12
N ILE A 86 0.95 -5.12 -1.12
CA ILE A 86 0.84 -4.25 -2.28
C ILE A 86 -0.39 -4.74 -3.06
N ILE A 87 -1.54 -4.08 -2.92
CA ILE A 87 -2.79 -4.52 -3.56
C ILE A 87 -2.62 -4.57 -5.07
N ASN A 88 -3.09 -5.66 -5.69
CA ASN A 88 -2.91 -5.88 -7.12
C ASN A 88 -3.87 -5.00 -7.95
N PRO A 89 -3.34 -4.13 -8.85
CA PRO A 89 -4.15 -3.20 -9.63
C PRO A 89 -4.60 -3.76 -11.00
N THR A 90 -4.55 -5.05 -11.20
CA THR A 90 -4.89 -5.68 -12.49
C THR A 90 -6.32 -5.36 -12.89
N SER A 91 -6.53 -5.04 -14.16
CA SER A 91 -7.83 -4.65 -14.72
C SER A 91 -8.45 -3.43 -14.06
N PHE A 92 -7.63 -2.51 -13.55
CA PHE A 92 -8.06 -1.30 -12.84
C PHE A 92 -8.86 -1.59 -11.56
N MET A 93 -8.70 -2.77 -10.98
CA MET A 93 -9.39 -3.22 -9.77
C MET A 93 -8.41 -3.25 -8.59
N GLU A 94 -8.95 -3.08 -7.38
CA GLU A 94 -8.22 -3.33 -6.13
C GLU A 94 -8.39 -4.80 -5.74
N ILE A 95 -7.41 -5.65 -6.07
CA ILE A 95 -7.49 -7.08 -5.80
C ILE A 95 -6.51 -7.45 -4.68
N ASP A 96 -7.01 -7.67 -3.49
CA ASP A 96 -6.26 -8.12 -2.32
C ASP A 96 -5.97 -9.63 -2.39
N ARG A 97 -5.17 -10.01 -3.38
CA ARG A 97 -4.95 -11.41 -3.77
C ARG A 97 -4.39 -12.26 -2.64
N MET A 98 -3.45 -11.74 -1.88
CA MET A 98 -2.82 -12.48 -0.79
C MET A 98 -3.80 -12.67 0.37
N TRP A 99 -4.66 -11.66 0.63
CA TRP A 99 -5.77 -11.85 1.56
C TRP A 99 -6.74 -12.95 1.06
N ILE A 100 -7.19 -12.88 -0.18
CA ILE A 100 -8.12 -13.87 -0.76
C ILE A 100 -7.57 -15.28 -0.63
N LEU A 101 -6.29 -15.48 -0.90
CA LEU A 101 -5.64 -16.79 -0.79
C LEU A 101 -5.38 -17.24 0.64
N GLY A 102 -5.03 -16.31 1.53
CA GLY A 102 -4.52 -16.57 2.86
C GLY A 102 -5.46 -16.28 4.04
N TRP A 103 -6.66 -15.74 3.82
CA TRP A 103 -7.50 -15.22 4.91
C TRP A 103 -7.77 -16.24 6.04
N LYS A 104 -7.89 -17.53 5.72
CA LYS A 104 -8.08 -18.59 6.73
C LYS A 104 -6.89 -18.68 7.68
N LYS A 105 -5.68 -18.51 7.15
CA LYS A 105 -4.46 -18.48 7.96
C LYS A 105 -4.41 -17.21 8.81
N PHE A 106 -4.64 -16.06 8.21
CA PHE A 106 -4.64 -14.79 8.94
C PHE A 106 -5.59 -14.83 10.13
N VAL A 107 -6.84 -15.26 9.91
CA VAL A 107 -7.86 -15.33 10.97
C VAL A 107 -7.54 -16.39 12.02
N ARG A 108 -7.05 -17.57 11.62
CA ARG A 108 -6.68 -18.66 12.55
C ARG A 108 -5.53 -18.26 13.47
N ASP A 109 -4.52 -17.62 12.91
CA ASP A 109 -3.26 -17.35 13.61
C ASP A 109 -3.26 -15.98 14.32
N GLY A 110 -4.22 -15.12 14.04
CA GLY A 110 -4.31 -13.78 14.62
C GLY A 110 -3.38 -12.75 13.95
N ASP A 111 -3.03 -12.95 12.69
CA ASP A 111 -2.15 -12.03 11.96
C ASP A 111 -2.91 -10.75 11.55
N ILE A 112 -2.23 -9.61 11.60
CA ILE A 112 -2.75 -8.35 11.05
C ILE A 112 -2.46 -8.29 9.56
N TYR A 113 -3.47 -7.95 8.76
CA TYR A 113 -3.34 -7.67 7.34
C TYR A 113 -3.51 -6.18 7.08
N VAL A 114 -2.62 -5.61 6.27
CA VAL A 114 -2.69 -4.21 5.81
C VAL A 114 -2.53 -4.19 4.30
N GLY A 115 -3.58 -3.81 3.58
CA GLY A 115 -3.49 -3.60 2.12
C GLY A 115 -3.25 -2.13 1.80
N ILE A 116 -2.30 -1.83 0.90
CA ILE A 116 -2.06 -0.48 0.39
C ILE A 116 -2.40 -0.40 -1.10
N THR A 117 -3.20 0.61 -1.49
CA THR A 117 -3.44 0.92 -2.91
C THR A 117 -2.11 1.24 -3.58
N SER A 118 -1.81 0.55 -4.68
CA SER A 118 -0.47 0.52 -5.27
C SER A 118 -0.32 1.32 -6.56
N LYS A 119 -1.43 1.68 -7.20
CA LYS A 119 -1.45 2.46 -8.44
C LYS A 119 -2.65 3.39 -8.53
N PRO A 120 -2.47 4.57 -9.12
CA PRO A 120 -3.55 5.53 -9.29
C PRO A 120 -4.61 5.09 -10.33
N ASN A 121 -4.29 4.15 -11.21
CA ASN A 121 -5.22 3.63 -12.21
C ASN A 121 -6.45 2.92 -11.62
N THR A 122 -6.41 2.51 -10.35
CA THR A 122 -7.56 1.92 -9.64
C THR A 122 -8.49 2.97 -9.03
N ILE A 123 -8.02 4.21 -8.87
CA ILE A 123 -8.78 5.30 -8.23
C ILE A 123 -10.09 5.55 -8.97
N ALA A 124 -10.07 5.58 -10.30
CA ALA A 124 -11.27 5.83 -11.10
C ALA A 124 -12.37 4.80 -10.81
N LYS A 125 -12.01 3.52 -10.66
CA LYS A 125 -12.96 2.45 -10.30
C LYS A 125 -13.46 2.54 -8.85
N MET A 126 -12.63 2.97 -7.93
CA MET A 126 -13.05 3.23 -6.57
C MET A 126 -14.01 4.43 -6.50
N VAL A 127 -13.74 5.51 -7.23
CA VAL A 127 -14.63 6.68 -7.33
C VAL A 127 -15.96 6.32 -8.00
N GLU A 128 -15.94 5.49 -9.08
CA GLU A 128 -17.15 4.97 -9.71
C GLU A 128 -18.00 4.14 -8.72
N PHE A 129 -17.36 3.39 -7.84
CA PHE A 129 -18.03 2.60 -6.81
C PHE A 129 -18.67 3.46 -5.72
N ASP A 130 -17.94 4.45 -5.19
CA ASP A 130 -18.42 5.38 -4.18
C ASP A 130 -17.62 6.70 -4.23
N GLU A 131 -18.13 7.69 -4.95
CA GLU A 131 -17.47 8.99 -5.12
C GLU A 131 -17.29 9.72 -3.79
N LYS A 132 -18.27 9.67 -2.89
CA LYS A 132 -18.17 10.33 -1.58
C LYS A 132 -17.06 9.73 -0.74
N ARG A 133 -16.86 8.41 -0.88
CA ARG A 133 -15.85 7.66 -0.15
C ARG A 133 -14.46 7.82 -0.75
N TYR A 134 -14.30 7.93 -2.06
CA TYR A 134 -13.00 7.85 -2.74
C TYR A 134 -12.59 9.11 -3.52
N GLY A 135 -13.47 10.09 -3.65
CA GLY A 135 -13.18 11.30 -4.40
C GLY A 135 -12.04 12.18 -3.87
N ARG A 136 -11.54 11.87 -2.65
CA ARG A 136 -10.36 12.55 -2.08
C ARG A 136 -9.02 11.88 -2.43
N LEU A 137 -9.03 10.69 -3.05
CA LEU A 137 -7.81 10.01 -3.46
C LEU A 137 -7.12 10.81 -4.57
N SER A 138 -5.83 11.04 -4.40
CA SER A 138 -5.05 11.85 -5.35
C SER A 138 -3.59 11.42 -5.37
N TRP A 139 -3.11 11.12 -6.55
CA TRP A 139 -1.70 10.92 -6.88
C TRP A 139 -1.33 11.86 -8.01
N ALA A 140 -1.67 13.13 -7.86
CA ALA A 140 -1.50 14.12 -8.92
C ALA A 140 -0.04 14.20 -9.37
N ASN A 141 0.15 14.27 -10.67
CA ASN A 141 1.46 14.49 -11.26
C ASN A 141 1.98 15.89 -10.90
N PRO A 142 3.11 15.99 -10.16
CA PRO A 142 3.65 17.28 -9.76
C PRO A 142 4.35 18.03 -10.91
N THR A 143 4.56 17.40 -12.06
CA THR A 143 5.23 17.95 -13.23
C THR A 143 4.43 17.68 -14.51
N PRO A 144 3.21 18.24 -14.63
CA PRO A 144 2.30 17.96 -15.76
C PRO A 144 2.89 18.40 -17.11
N ASP A 145 3.75 19.40 -17.10
CA ASP A 145 4.39 19.94 -18.33
C ASP A 145 5.53 19.07 -18.87
N VAL A 146 5.99 18.06 -18.08
CA VAL A 146 7.02 17.13 -18.54
C VAL A 146 6.36 16.03 -19.37
N PRO A 147 6.72 15.88 -20.66
CA PRO A 147 6.18 14.82 -21.52
C PRO A 147 6.38 13.43 -20.90
N PHE A 148 5.39 12.56 -21.03
CA PHE A 148 5.47 11.18 -20.50
C PHE A 148 6.71 10.42 -21.01
N SER A 149 7.09 10.64 -22.28
CA SER A 149 8.27 10.04 -22.90
C SER A 149 9.60 10.44 -22.24
N GLU A 150 9.62 11.55 -21.52
CA GLU A 150 10.80 12.05 -20.80
C GLU A 150 10.82 11.60 -19.34
N ARG A 151 9.76 10.91 -18.88
CA ARG A 151 9.68 10.38 -17.52
C ARG A 151 10.28 8.97 -17.48
N LEU A 152 11.44 8.84 -16.88
CA LEU A 152 12.09 7.56 -16.64
C LEU A 152 11.44 6.90 -15.41
N GLN A 153 10.28 6.30 -15.62
CA GLN A 153 9.49 5.74 -14.54
C GLN A 153 10.14 4.52 -13.90
N VAL A 154 10.11 4.50 -12.58
CA VAL A 154 10.49 3.33 -11.78
C VAL A 154 9.24 2.48 -11.57
N THR A 155 8.88 1.68 -12.56
CA THR A 155 7.73 0.79 -12.48
C THR A 155 8.17 -0.66 -12.46
N GLY A 156 7.55 -1.45 -11.61
CA GLY A 156 7.75 -2.90 -11.58
C GLY A 156 6.68 -3.60 -12.42
N GLY A 157 6.54 -3.27 -13.69
CA GLY A 157 5.53 -3.84 -14.55
C GLY A 157 4.95 -2.84 -15.56
N LEU A 158 3.77 -3.12 -16.10
CA LEU A 158 3.11 -2.22 -17.05
C LEU A 158 2.95 -0.84 -16.44
N GLY A 159 3.63 0.16 -17.02
CA GLY A 159 3.57 1.54 -16.60
C GLY A 159 2.14 2.09 -16.70
N ASP A 160 1.84 3.05 -15.85
CA ASP A 160 0.63 3.85 -16.01
C ASP A 160 0.87 4.86 -17.13
N LEU A 161 -0.01 4.86 -18.12
CA LEU A 161 0.09 5.77 -19.28
C LEU A 161 -0.68 7.08 -19.07
N ASN A 162 -1.29 7.27 -17.90
CA ASN A 162 -2.04 8.47 -17.61
C ASN A 162 -1.11 9.60 -17.13
N HIS A 163 -1.12 10.71 -17.84
CA HIS A 163 -0.32 11.91 -17.57
C HIS A 163 -0.76 12.68 -16.32
N ASP A 164 -1.99 12.50 -15.87
CA ASP A 164 -2.54 13.22 -14.72
C ASP A 164 -2.02 12.70 -13.40
N TYR A 165 -1.49 11.48 -13.39
CA TYR A 165 -1.03 10.78 -12.21
C TYR A 165 0.48 10.54 -12.19
N GLU A 166 1.01 10.32 -10.99
CA GLU A 166 2.42 10.00 -10.77
C GLU A 166 2.60 8.72 -9.94
N THR A 167 3.00 7.64 -10.60
CA THR A 167 3.22 6.35 -9.94
C THR A 167 4.51 6.29 -9.11
N GLY A 168 5.45 7.17 -9.39
CA GLY A 168 6.74 7.24 -8.67
C GLY A 168 6.62 7.64 -7.20
N LEU A 169 5.47 8.14 -6.78
CA LEU A 169 5.16 8.47 -5.38
C LEU A 169 5.07 7.21 -4.48
N PHE A 170 4.76 6.04 -5.06
CA PHE A 170 4.41 4.84 -4.31
C PHE A 170 5.52 4.36 -3.37
N TRP A 171 6.77 4.53 -3.74
CA TRP A 171 7.91 3.95 -3.03
C TRP A 171 8.09 4.52 -1.63
N ASP A 172 7.96 5.84 -1.50
CA ASP A 172 7.97 6.50 -0.20
C ASP A 172 6.70 6.20 0.59
N MET A 173 5.53 6.15 -0.06
CA MET A 173 4.27 5.77 0.60
C MET A 173 4.37 4.40 1.27
N LEU A 174 4.96 3.41 0.57
CA LEU A 174 5.14 2.06 1.09
C LEU A 174 6.14 2.03 2.25
N THR A 175 7.26 2.73 2.11
CA THR A 175 8.31 2.83 3.13
C THR A 175 7.79 3.51 4.40
N ASP A 176 7.13 4.64 4.23
CA ASP A 176 6.59 5.41 5.36
C ASP A 176 5.48 4.65 6.09
N LEU A 177 4.64 3.90 5.34
CA LEU A 177 3.64 3.03 5.96
C LEU A 177 4.31 1.95 6.82
N ALA A 178 5.35 1.29 6.33
CA ALA A 178 6.05 0.27 7.10
C ALA A 178 6.62 0.83 8.41
N TRP A 179 7.25 2.00 8.36
CA TRP A 179 7.77 2.65 9.55
C TRP A 179 6.67 3.11 10.50
N LEU A 180 5.55 3.65 9.99
CA LEU A 180 4.40 4.01 10.81
C LEU A 180 3.83 2.79 11.55
N LEU A 181 3.67 1.66 10.86
CA LEU A 181 3.12 0.44 11.47
C LEU A 181 4.02 -0.14 12.56
N ARG A 182 5.33 0.13 12.53
CA ARG A 182 6.30 -0.25 13.58
C ARG A 182 6.31 0.72 14.76
N GLY A 183 5.99 1.98 14.53
CA GLY A 183 6.06 3.05 15.50
C GLY A 183 4.90 3.07 16.48
N ASP A 184 5.03 3.91 17.51
CA ASP A 184 4.03 4.10 18.57
C ASP A 184 3.26 5.43 18.42
N GLU A 185 3.35 6.06 17.24
CA GLU A 185 2.66 7.30 16.92
C GLU A 185 1.14 7.11 17.08
N GLU A 186 0.47 8.15 17.58
CA GLU A 186 -0.97 8.14 17.86
C GLU A 186 -1.80 7.76 16.61
N GLN A 187 -1.35 8.18 15.44
CA GLN A 187 -2.02 7.87 14.17
C GLN A 187 -1.81 6.45 13.65
N ASN A 188 -0.94 5.62 14.28
CA ASN A 188 -0.75 4.23 13.87
C ASN A 188 -2.04 3.42 14.14
N PRO A 189 -2.73 2.90 13.10
CA PRO A 189 -4.02 2.26 13.25
C PRO A 189 -3.97 0.92 13.99
N ILE A 190 -2.75 0.40 14.20
CA ILE A 190 -2.52 -0.86 14.91
C ILE A 190 -1.64 -0.67 16.16
N ARG A 191 -1.55 0.56 16.69
CA ARG A 191 -0.70 0.89 17.84
C ARG A 191 -0.95 0.00 19.06
N GLU A 192 -2.20 -0.35 19.32
CA GLU A 192 -2.61 -1.13 20.48
C GLU A 192 -2.37 -2.65 20.31
N TYR A 193 -1.95 -3.08 19.14
CA TYR A 193 -1.65 -4.48 18.87
C TYR A 193 -0.17 -4.78 19.10
N LYS A 194 0.12 -6.05 19.42
CA LYS A 194 1.48 -6.60 19.35
C LYS A 194 1.97 -6.54 17.91
N ARG A 195 3.21 -6.09 17.67
CA ARG A 195 3.84 -5.92 16.35
C ARG A 195 5.29 -6.35 16.45
N GLU A 196 5.55 -7.64 16.25
CA GLU A 196 6.91 -8.21 16.31
C GLU A 196 7.58 -8.17 14.94
N TYR A 197 6.82 -8.54 13.90
CA TYR A 197 7.33 -8.64 12.54
C TYR A 197 6.40 -7.95 11.55
N VAL A 198 7.00 -7.26 10.58
CA VAL A 198 6.29 -6.62 9.48
C VAL A 198 6.79 -7.20 8.16
N TYR A 199 5.92 -7.91 7.45
CA TYR A 199 6.22 -8.57 6.19
C TYR A 199 5.62 -7.82 5.01
N LEU A 200 6.28 -7.88 3.83
CA LEU A 200 5.76 -7.34 2.59
C LEU A 200 5.41 -8.46 1.62
N THR A 201 4.23 -8.35 1.01
CA THR A 201 3.79 -9.30 -0.02
C THR A 201 3.12 -8.60 -1.19
N GLY A 202 3.05 -9.30 -2.32
CA GLY A 202 2.34 -8.86 -3.51
C GLY A 202 2.20 -9.98 -4.52
N TRP A 203 1.15 -9.93 -5.34
CA TRP A 203 0.84 -10.95 -6.34
C TRP A 203 0.91 -10.40 -7.76
N SER A 204 1.49 -11.17 -8.72
CA SER A 204 1.56 -10.84 -10.14
C SER A 204 2.23 -9.46 -10.34
N GLN A 205 1.54 -8.47 -10.89
CA GLN A 205 2.07 -7.12 -11.08
C GLN A 205 2.60 -6.50 -9.77
N SER A 206 1.91 -6.71 -8.65
CA SER A 206 2.37 -6.25 -7.33
C SER A 206 3.56 -7.06 -6.81
N GLY A 207 3.72 -8.31 -7.25
CA GLY A 207 4.95 -9.08 -7.04
C GLY A 207 6.14 -8.47 -7.77
N SER A 208 5.94 -7.94 -8.98
CA SER A 208 6.97 -7.18 -9.72
C SER A 208 7.31 -5.86 -9.01
N TYR A 209 6.31 -5.16 -8.45
CA TYR A 209 6.57 -3.99 -7.59
C TYR A 209 7.41 -4.33 -6.37
N LEU A 210 7.14 -5.46 -5.72
CA LEU A 210 7.93 -5.94 -4.58
C LEU A 210 9.39 -6.18 -4.99
N PHE A 211 9.65 -6.81 -6.13
CA PHE A 211 11.02 -6.97 -6.63
C PHE A 211 11.69 -5.62 -6.93
N ARG A 212 10.96 -4.67 -7.52
CA ARG A 212 11.48 -3.32 -7.74
C ARG A 212 11.82 -2.64 -6.42
N TYR A 213 10.96 -2.77 -5.41
CA TYR A 213 11.21 -2.24 -4.08
C TYR A 213 12.49 -2.82 -3.46
N LEU A 214 12.65 -4.13 -3.52
CA LEU A 214 13.86 -4.82 -3.03
C LEU A 214 15.12 -4.33 -3.73
N ASN A 215 15.10 -4.24 -5.07
CA ASN A 215 16.26 -3.90 -5.85
C ASN A 215 16.67 -2.44 -5.74
N SER A 216 15.72 -1.53 -5.57
CA SER A 216 15.97 -0.11 -5.74
C SER A 216 15.77 0.74 -4.47
N PHE A 217 15.08 0.23 -3.44
CA PHE A 217 14.68 1.02 -2.28
C PHE A 217 15.02 0.40 -0.93
N ALA A 218 14.63 -0.84 -0.67
CA ALA A 218 14.57 -1.44 0.67
C ALA A 218 15.86 -1.33 1.49
N TYR A 219 17.02 -1.35 0.83
CA TYR A 219 18.33 -1.35 1.47
C TYR A 219 19.09 -0.02 1.37
N ARG A 220 18.45 1.02 0.85
CA ARG A 220 19.06 2.36 0.83
C ARG A 220 19.19 2.87 2.28
N PRO A 221 20.32 3.48 2.67
CA PRO A 221 20.54 3.94 4.05
C PRO A 221 19.43 4.86 4.59
N GLU A 222 18.97 5.79 3.75
CA GLU A 222 17.88 6.72 4.08
C GLU A 222 16.51 6.04 4.25
N VAL A 223 16.30 4.91 3.59
CA VAL A 223 15.08 4.10 3.67
C VAL A 223 15.15 3.14 4.85
N ALA A 224 16.25 2.43 4.99
CA ALA A 224 16.46 1.41 6.02
C ALA A 224 16.65 2.00 7.42
N ARG A 225 17.15 3.24 7.54
CA ARG A 225 17.37 3.94 8.84
C ARG A 225 18.14 3.09 9.85
N GLY A 226 19.06 2.25 9.38
CA GLY A 226 19.85 1.34 10.23
C GLY A 226 19.15 0.05 10.64
N ALA A 227 17.96 -0.25 10.11
CA ALA A 227 17.21 -1.48 10.35
C ALA A 227 16.57 -2.00 9.06
N CYS A 228 15.93 -3.18 9.13
CA CYS A 228 15.13 -3.65 8.00
C CYS A 228 13.78 -2.95 7.97
N VAL A 229 13.38 -2.42 6.80
CA VAL A 229 12.04 -1.84 6.61
C VAL A 229 10.97 -2.91 6.81
N PHE A 230 11.17 -4.07 6.18
CA PHE A 230 10.35 -5.27 6.36
C PHE A 230 11.22 -6.44 6.82
N ASP A 231 10.70 -7.30 7.70
CA ASP A 231 11.40 -8.47 8.22
C ASP A 231 11.44 -9.63 7.22
N GLY A 232 10.57 -9.61 6.21
CA GLY A 232 10.54 -10.61 5.15
C GLY A 232 9.68 -10.20 3.98
N TYR A 233 9.91 -10.87 2.85
CA TYR A 233 9.28 -10.55 1.57
C TYR A 233 8.76 -11.82 0.91
N LEU A 234 7.50 -11.80 0.46
CA LEU A 234 6.86 -12.90 -0.26
C LEU A 234 6.24 -12.41 -1.56
N SER A 235 6.90 -12.68 -2.70
CA SER A 235 6.34 -12.40 -4.02
C SER A 235 5.60 -13.62 -4.55
N GLY A 236 4.33 -13.45 -4.92
CA GLY A 236 3.51 -14.45 -5.59
C GLY A 236 3.34 -14.14 -7.07
N GLY A 237 3.89 -14.97 -7.97
CA GLY A 237 3.69 -14.85 -9.42
C GLY A 237 4.20 -13.55 -10.06
N GLY A 238 5.08 -12.82 -9.40
CA GLY A 238 5.76 -11.66 -9.95
C GLY A 238 6.88 -12.07 -10.90
N VAL A 239 7.19 -11.21 -11.85
CA VAL A 239 8.35 -11.36 -12.73
C VAL A 239 9.40 -10.31 -12.39
N HIS A 240 10.67 -10.69 -12.54
CA HIS A 240 11.76 -9.73 -12.48
C HIS A 240 11.68 -8.77 -13.66
N SER A 241 11.80 -7.48 -13.40
CA SER A 241 11.94 -6.42 -14.40
C SER A 241 13.31 -5.76 -14.26
#